data_262212c09ab4f9a2f5bb025f19f447b4
#
_entry.id   262212c09ab4f9a2f5bb025f19f447b4
#
_cell.length_a   1.000
_cell.length_b   1.000
_cell.length_c   1.000
_cell.angle_alpha   90.00
_cell.angle_beta   90.00
_cell.angle_gamma   90.00
#
_symmetry.space_group_name_H-M   'P 1'
#
loop_
_entity.id
_entity.type
_entity.pdbx_description
1 polymer ?
#
loop_
_entity_poly.entity_id
_entity_poly.type
_entity_poly.pdbx_seq_one_letter_code
_entity_poly.pdbx_strand_id
1 'polypeptide(L)'
;RWGADTVMDLSTGKNIHETREWIIRNSPVPIGTVPIYQALEKVDGKAEELNWEIFRDTLIEQAEQGVDYFTIHAGVRLPFIPMTAKRMTGIVSRGGSIMAKWCLAHHEESFLYTHFEDICEIMKAYDVAFSLGDGLRPGSLYDANDEAQIAELKTLGELTDIAWRHDTQVMIEGPGHVPMHLIKENMDLQLEHCKEAPFYTLGPLTTDIAPGYDHITSAIGAAMIGWYGTAMLCYVTPKEHLGLPDKDDVKEGIMAYKVAAHAADLAKGHPGAQIRDNALSKARFEFRWEDQFNLGLDPEKAKQFHDETLPQEGAKLAHFCSMCGPHFCSMKISQDVRDYAASKDIDDAD
;
A
#
# COMPACT_ATOMS: atom_id res chain seq x y z
N ARG A 1 -0.55 9.91 -11.81
CA ARG A 1 -1.78 10.53 -12.31
C ARG A 1 -2.91 10.44 -11.28
N TRP A 2 -3.02 9.32 -10.56
CA TRP A 2 -4.11 9.06 -9.61
C TRP A 2 -3.76 9.44 -8.17
N GLY A 3 -2.58 10.02 -7.93
CA GLY A 3 -2.16 10.56 -6.66
C GLY A 3 -1.52 9.54 -5.72
N ALA A 4 -0.79 8.56 -6.26
CA ALA A 4 0.15 7.80 -5.47
C ALA A 4 1.31 8.70 -5.02
N ASP A 5 1.81 8.48 -3.80
CA ASP A 5 2.88 9.30 -3.20
C ASP A 5 4.28 8.78 -3.59
N THR A 6 4.38 7.51 -3.97
CA THR A 6 5.57 6.85 -4.49
C THR A 6 5.16 5.69 -5.40
N VAL A 7 6.08 5.21 -6.22
CA VAL A 7 5.88 4.08 -7.15
C VAL A 7 7.06 3.14 -7.06
N MET A 8 6.79 1.83 -7.11
CA MET A 8 7.85 0.82 -7.23
C MET A 8 7.96 0.31 -8.66
N ASP A 9 9.18 0.26 -9.18
CA ASP A 9 9.52 -0.48 -10.39
C ASP A 9 9.80 -1.93 -10.04
N LEU A 10 8.88 -2.81 -10.38
CA LEU A 10 8.96 -4.26 -10.19
C LEU A 10 9.27 -4.99 -11.51
N SER A 11 9.85 -4.28 -12.47
CA SER A 11 10.18 -4.83 -13.79
C SER A 11 11.11 -6.03 -13.69
N THR A 12 10.87 -7.01 -14.56
CA THR A 12 11.69 -8.20 -14.76
C THR A 12 11.99 -8.35 -16.28
N GLY A 13 12.99 -9.19 -16.61
CA GLY A 13 13.38 -9.43 -18.02
C GLY A 13 14.56 -8.59 -18.49
N LYS A 14 14.94 -8.76 -19.77
CA LYS A 14 16.22 -8.30 -20.31
C LYS A 14 16.42 -6.78 -20.35
N ASN A 15 15.35 -6.00 -20.37
CA ASN A 15 15.42 -4.54 -20.55
C ASN A 15 15.13 -3.77 -19.28
N ILE A 16 15.41 -4.36 -18.12
CA ILE A 16 15.13 -3.76 -16.79
C ILE A 16 15.79 -2.38 -16.67
N HIS A 17 17.05 -2.26 -17.05
CA HIS A 17 17.83 -1.02 -16.93
C HIS A 17 17.20 0.14 -17.71
N GLU A 18 16.89 -0.07 -19.01
CA GLU A 18 16.29 0.94 -19.88
C GLU A 18 14.87 1.31 -19.40
N THR A 19 14.08 0.31 -19.00
CA THR A 19 12.72 0.50 -18.48
C THR A 19 12.74 1.37 -17.23
N ARG A 20 13.63 1.10 -16.29
CA ARG A 20 13.80 1.89 -15.06
C ARG A 20 14.24 3.31 -15.35
N GLU A 21 15.21 3.49 -16.23
CA GLU A 21 15.65 4.83 -16.63
C GLU A 21 14.48 5.66 -17.18
N TRP A 22 13.64 5.04 -18.00
CA TRP A 22 12.45 5.69 -18.54
C TRP A 22 11.43 6.03 -17.43
N ILE A 23 11.20 5.10 -16.49
CA ILE A 23 10.28 5.31 -15.35
C ILE A 23 10.77 6.48 -14.48
N ILE A 24 12.04 6.48 -14.08
CA ILE A 24 12.63 7.53 -13.23
C ILE A 24 12.51 8.90 -13.91
N ARG A 25 12.81 9.01 -15.19
CA ARG A 25 12.73 10.27 -15.94
C ARG A 25 11.31 10.81 -16.11
N ASN A 26 10.28 9.95 -16.02
CA ASN A 26 8.89 10.34 -16.23
C ASN A 26 8.06 10.33 -14.95
N SER A 27 8.62 9.94 -13.82
CA SER A 27 7.90 9.93 -12.54
C SER A 27 8.00 11.28 -11.84
N PRO A 28 6.86 11.84 -11.39
CA PRO A 28 6.84 13.02 -10.54
C PRO A 28 6.98 12.69 -9.04
N VAL A 29 7.13 11.41 -8.69
CA VAL A 29 7.21 10.90 -7.30
C VAL A 29 8.41 9.97 -7.15
N PRO A 30 8.90 9.74 -5.92
CA PRO A 30 10.01 8.82 -5.66
C PRO A 30 9.77 7.43 -6.24
N ILE A 31 10.85 6.78 -6.69
CA ILE A 31 10.85 5.45 -7.27
C ILE A 31 11.60 4.48 -6.37
N GLY A 32 10.92 3.40 -5.98
CA GLY A 32 11.54 2.25 -5.31
C GLY A 32 11.76 1.09 -6.26
N THR A 33 12.68 0.20 -5.89
CA THR A 33 12.94 -1.05 -6.62
C THR A 33 13.16 -2.24 -5.67
N VAL A 34 13.19 -3.43 -6.26
CA VAL A 34 13.57 -4.68 -5.59
C VAL A 34 14.82 -5.23 -6.28
N PRO A 35 16.04 -4.83 -5.87
CA PRO A 35 17.28 -5.12 -6.61
C PRO A 35 17.54 -6.59 -6.85
N ILE A 36 17.08 -7.48 -5.96
CA ILE A 36 17.26 -8.93 -6.11
C ILE A 36 16.63 -9.48 -7.41
N TYR A 37 15.60 -8.78 -7.98
CA TYR A 37 14.98 -9.22 -9.23
C TYR A 37 15.94 -9.04 -10.41
N GLN A 38 16.62 -7.90 -10.49
CA GLN A 38 17.65 -7.68 -11.53
C GLN A 38 18.87 -8.55 -11.29
N ALA A 39 19.29 -8.73 -10.04
CA ALA A 39 20.40 -9.66 -9.72
C ALA A 39 20.07 -11.09 -10.17
N LEU A 40 18.80 -11.52 -10.00
CA LEU A 40 18.34 -12.85 -10.45
C LEU A 40 18.38 -12.98 -11.99
N GLU A 41 18.01 -11.93 -12.73
CA GLU A 41 18.11 -11.92 -14.20
C GLU A 41 19.59 -12.04 -14.68
N LYS A 42 20.54 -11.46 -13.94
CA LYS A 42 22.00 -11.58 -14.24
C LYS A 42 22.52 -13.00 -14.13
N VAL A 43 21.80 -13.89 -13.45
CA VAL A 43 22.13 -15.32 -13.29
C VAL A 43 21.08 -16.22 -13.95
N ASP A 44 20.40 -15.74 -14.99
CA ASP A 44 19.41 -16.50 -15.77
C ASP A 44 18.31 -17.16 -14.91
N GLY A 45 17.89 -16.50 -13.83
CA GLY A 45 16.82 -16.96 -12.95
C GLY A 45 17.21 -18.06 -11.94
N LYS A 46 18.49 -18.37 -11.82
CA LYS A 46 19.00 -19.41 -10.92
C LYS A 46 19.39 -18.81 -9.57
N ALA A 47 18.47 -18.84 -8.61
CA ALA A 47 18.67 -18.22 -7.30
C ALA A 47 19.95 -18.72 -6.59
N GLU A 48 20.30 -20.01 -6.77
CA GLU A 48 21.48 -20.62 -6.22
C GLU A 48 22.82 -20.09 -6.80
N GLU A 49 22.81 -19.43 -7.95
CA GLU A 49 24.00 -18.79 -8.55
C GLU A 49 24.20 -17.33 -8.10
N LEU A 50 23.25 -16.77 -7.34
CA LEU A 50 23.42 -15.46 -6.74
C LEU A 50 24.57 -15.44 -5.74
N ASN A 51 25.22 -14.28 -5.63
CA ASN A 51 26.25 -14.03 -4.62
C ASN A 51 26.27 -12.54 -4.24
N TRP A 52 27.06 -12.21 -3.23
CA TRP A 52 27.19 -10.85 -2.75
C TRP A 52 27.69 -9.87 -3.82
N GLU A 53 28.68 -10.25 -4.61
CA GLU A 53 29.29 -9.39 -5.62
C GLU A 53 28.27 -8.97 -6.70
N ILE A 54 27.49 -9.93 -7.22
CA ILE A 54 26.45 -9.65 -8.20
C ILE A 54 25.38 -8.73 -7.61
N PHE A 55 25.00 -8.98 -6.36
CA PHE A 55 23.98 -8.16 -5.69
C PHE A 55 24.50 -6.75 -5.40
N ARG A 56 25.71 -6.62 -4.84
CA ARG A 56 26.38 -5.33 -4.60
C ARG A 56 26.45 -4.48 -5.86
N ASP A 57 26.95 -5.05 -6.95
CA ASP A 57 27.09 -4.35 -8.22
C ASP A 57 25.73 -3.93 -8.79
N THR A 58 24.67 -4.71 -8.53
CA THR A 58 23.31 -4.37 -8.88
C THR A 58 22.76 -3.20 -8.05
N LEU A 59 23.05 -3.16 -6.73
CA LEU A 59 22.69 -2.03 -5.88
C LEU A 59 23.31 -0.73 -6.39
N ILE A 60 24.62 -0.75 -6.66
CA ILE A 60 25.37 0.40 -7.14
C ILE A 60 24.80 0.87 -8.50
N GLU A 61 24.57 -0.04 -9.43
CA GLU A 61 23.98 0.26 -10.74
C GLU A 61 22.63 0.99 -10.59
N GLN A 62 21.74 0.50 -9.72
CA GLN A 62 20.44 1.11 -9.52
C GLN A 62 20.50 2.44 -8.76
N ALA A 63 21.42 2.57 -7.80
CA ALA A 63 21.68 3.81 -7.09
C ALA A 63 22.20 4.90 -8.04
N GLU A 64 23.11 4.56 -8.95
CA GLU A 64 23.64 5.48 -10.00
C GLU A 64 22.56 5.89 -11.01
N GLN A 65 21.54 5.07 -11.22
CA GLN A 65 20.37 5.46 -12.02
C GLN A 65 19.46 6.48 -11.32
N GLY A 66 19.57 6.63 -9.99
CA GLY A 66 18.78 7.59 -9.20
C GLY A 66 17.51 6.98 -8.59
N VAL A 67 17.54 5.71 -8.22
CA VAL A 67 16.47 5.07 -7.44
C VAL A 67 16.48 5.63 -6.01
N ASP A 68 15.28 5.94 -5.46
CA ASP A 68 15.16 6.61 -4.17
C ASP A 68 15.16 5.65 -2.98
N TYR A 69 14.67 4.41 -3.15
CA TYR A 69 14.70 3.40 -2.09
C TYR A 69 14.74 1.98 -2.62
N PHE A 70 15.33 1.08 -1.84
CA PHE A 70 15.48 -0.34 -2.17
C PHE A 70 14.73 -1.24 -1.19
N THR A 71 13.95 -2.18 -1.72
CA THR A 71 13.43 -3.30 -0.93
C THR A 71 14.51 -4.37 -0.78
N ILE A 72 14.93 -4.60 0.46
CA ILE A 72 15.98 -5.56 0.83
C ILE A 72 15.41 -6.60 1.80
N HIS A 73 15.35 -7.87 1.37
CA HIS A 73 14.79 -8.99 2.15
C HIS A 73 15.81 -9.61 3.10
N ALA A 74 16.55 -8.78 3.85
CA ALA A 74 17.60 -9.22 4.76
C ALA A 74 17.09 -9.94 6.02
N GLY A 75 15.78 -9.84 6.31
CA GLY A 75 15.14 -10.55 7.43
C GLY A 75 14.87 -12.03 7.16
N VAL A 76 14.98 -12.50 5.92
CA VAL A 76 14.82 -13.91 5.56
C VAL A 76 16.09 -14.68 5.92
N ARG A 77 16.10 -15.29 7.09
CA ARG A 77 17.26 -15.99 7.64
C ARG A 77 17.10 -17.50 7.57
N LEU A 78 18.24 -18.19 7.45
CA LEU A 78 18.27 -19.67 7.38
C LEU A 78 17.46 -20.36 8.49
N PRO A 79 17.55 -19.97 9.78
CA PRO A 79 16.79 -20.61 10.86
C PRO A 79 15.28 -20.43 10.76
N PHE A 80 14.77 -19.42 10.02
CA PHE A 80 13.35 -19.13 9.93
C PHE A 80 12.64 -19.90 8.82
N ILE A 81 13.39 -20.37 7.81
CA ILE A 81 12.82 -21.09 6.67
C ILE A 81 12.06 -22.36 7.09
N PRO A 82 12.58 -23.22 8.00
CA PRO A 82 11.83 -24.38 8.46
C PRO A 82 10.51 -24.05 9.17
N MET A 83 10.37 -22.85 9.77
CA MET A 83 9.14 -22.42 10.44
C MET A 83 7.98 -22.26 9.45
N THR A 84 8.26 -22.04 8.16
CA THR A 84 7.25 -21.89 7.11
C THR A 84 6.71 -23.23 6.58
N ALA A 85 7.29 -24.37 6.99
CA ALA A 85 6.95 -25.69 6.43
C ALA A 85 5.48 -26.13 6.66
N LYS A 86 4.83 -25.57 7.67
CA LYS A 86 3.42 -25.88 7.99
C LYS A 86 2.43 -24.85 7.48
N ARG A 87 2.92 -23.81 6.80
CA ARG A 87 2.06 -22.77 6.23
C ARG A 87 1.16 -23.30 5.14
N MET A 88 -0.04 -22.72 5.05
CA MET A 88 -0.99 -23.00 3.97
C MET A 88 -0.43 -22.56 2.61
N THR A 89 0.25 -21.41 2.55
CA THR A 89 0.74 -20.82 1.31
C THR A 89 2.28 -20.74 1.22
N GLY A 90 3.00 -21.22 2.22
CA GLY A 90 4.47 -21.22 2.23
C GLY A 90 5.08 -19.81 2.28
N ILE A 91 6.04 -19.53 1.38
CA ILE A 91 6.71 -18.23 1.25
C ILE A 91 6.21 -17.56 -0.03
N VAL A 92 5.31 -16.58 0.11
CA VAL A 92 4.65 -15.92 -1.04
C VAL A 92 5.41 -14.70 -1.57
N SER A 93 6.32 -14.13 -0.78
CA SER A 93 7.19 -13.07 -1.25
C SER A 93 8.17 -13.60 -2.30
N ARG A 94 8.24 -12.94 -3.46
CA ARG A 94 9.22 -13.31 -4.50
C ARG A 94 10.66 -13.19 -4.01
N GLY A 95 11.01 -12.05 -3.40
CA GLY A 95 12.34 -11.85 -2.83
C GLY A 95 12.62 -12.82 -1.66
N GLY A 96 11.62 -13.04 -0.81
CA GLY A 96 11.72 -14.01 0.29
C GLY A 96 11.97 -15.43 -0.20
N SER A 97 11.24 -15.90 -1.22
CA SER A 97 11.42 -17.25 -1.78
C SER A 97 12.76 -17.43 -2.51
N ILE A 98 13.26 -16.39 -3.19
CA ILE A 98 14.59 -16.39 -3.81
C ILE A 98 15.66 -16.59 -2.75
N MET A 99 15.63 -15.80 -1.68
CA MET A 99 16.61 -15.90 -0.59
C MET A 99 16.47 -17.21 0.19
N ALA A 100 15.26 -17.68 0.44
CA ALA A 100 15.04 -18.98 1.08
C ALA A 100 15.63 -20.14 0.26
N LYS A 101 15.45 -20.11 -1.06
CA LYS A 101 16.05 -21.09 -1.97
C LYS A 101 17.58 -21.02 -1.92
N TRP A 102 18.14 -19.82 -1.93
CA TRP A 102 19.59 -19.62 -1.84
C TRP A 102 20.16 -20.21 -0.53
N CYS A 103 19.57 -19.82 0.61
CA CYS A 103 20.03 -20.31 1.93
C CYS A 103 19.97 -21.83 2.03
N LEU A 104 18.91 -22.47 1.51
CA LEU A 104 18.81 -23.93 1.52
C LEU A 104 19.79 -24.62 0.58
N ALA A 105 20.07 -24.04 -0.59
CA ALA A 105 21.01 -24.60 -1.55
C ALA A 105 22.45 -24.60 -1.03
N HIS A 106 22.83 -23.54 -0.32
CA HIS A 106 24.19 -23.37 0.21
C HIS A 106 24.37 -23.86 1.65
N HIS A 107 23.25 -24.07 2.39
CA HIS A 107 23.25 -24.30 3.84
C HIS A 107 23.99 -23.18 4.62
N GLU A 108 23.84 -21.94 4.14
CA GLU A 108 24.47 -20.75 4.68
C GLU A 108 23.44 -19.68 5.02
N GLU A 109 23.81 -18.76 5.93
CA GLU A 109 22.99 -17.60 6.26
C GLU A 109 22.91 -16.66 5.04
N SER A 110 21.76 -15.99 4.89
CA SER A 110 21.52 -15.04 3.82
C SER A 110 22.65 -14.02 3.67
N PHE A 111 23.22 -13.89 2.47
CA PHE A 111 24.23 -12.86 2.21
C PHE A 111 23.68 -11.44 2.37
N LEU A 112 22.37 -11.23 2.23
CA LEU A 112 21.74 -9.93 2.52
C LEU A 112 21.82 -9.59 4.01
N TYR A 113 21.75 -10.58 4.87
CA TYR A 113 21.90 -10.40 6.31
C TYR A 113 23.37 -10.26 6.72
N THR A 114 24.25 -11.12 6.21
CA THR A 114 25.67 -11.11 6.59
C THR A 114 26.45 -9.91 6.07
N HIS A 115 26.01 -9.32 4.95
CA HIS A 115 26.58 -8.10 4.34
C HIS A 115 25.70 -6.85 4.58
N PHE A 116 24.85 -6.86 5.61
CA PHE A 116 23.91 -5.76 5.80
C PHE A 116 24.60 -4.42 6.09
N GLU A 117 25.71 -4.42 6.82
CA GLU A 117 26.49 -3.19 7.05
C GLU A 117 27.13 -2.67 5.75
N ASP A 118 27.63 -3.56 4.87
CA ASP A 118 28.14 -3.18 3.55
C ASP A 118 27.02 -2.56 2.69
N ILE A 119 25.79 -3.09 2.78
CA ILE A 119 24.63 -2.50 2.12
C ILE A 119 24.35 -1.11 2.67
N CYS A 120 24.38 -0.91 3.99
CA CYS A 120 24.20 0.40 4.62
C CYS A 120 25.21 1.44 4.11
N GLU A 121 26.48 1.05 3.93
CA GLU A 121 27.50 1.97 3.38
C GLU A 121 27.19 2.39 1.94
N ILE A 122 26.68 1.48 1.11
CA ILE A 122 26.22 1.83 -0.25
C ILE A 122 25.03 2.78 -0.18
N MET A 123 24.01 2.44 0.62
CA MET A 123 22.78 3.24 0.77
C MET A 123 23.11 4.66 1.23
N LYS A 124 24.01 4.79 2.22
CA LYS A 124 24.48 6.08 2.71
C LYS A 124 25.23 6.88 1.64
N ALA A 125 26.10 6.21 0.87
CA ALA A 125 26.92 6.89 -0.16
C ALA A 125 26.08 7.52 -1.28
N TYR A 126 24.91 6.91 -1.58
CA TYR A 126 24.01 7.36 -2.65
C TYR A 126 22.73 8.02 -2.13
N ASP A 127 22.59 8.19 -0.81
CA ASP A 127 21.37 8.75 -0.17
C ASP A 127 20.09 7.97 -0.54
N VAL A 128 20.17 6.63 -0.53
CA VAL A 128 19.05 5.73 -0.83
C VAL A 128 18.45 5.21 0.46
N ALA A 129 17.12 5.21 0.59
CA ALA A 129 16.42 4.69 1.76
C ALA A 129 16.16 3.17 1.68
N PHE A 130 16.09 2.52 2.84
CA PHE A 130 15.62 1.14 2.94
C PHE A 130 14.10 1.02 2.92
N SER A 131 13.59 0.06 2.16
CA SER A 131 12.35 -0.66 2.44
C SER A 131 12.76 -2.06 2.90
N LEU A 132 12.80 -2.30 4.23
CA LEU A 132 13.17 -3.62 4.76
C LEU A 132 12.05 -4.61 4.49
N GLY A 133 12.28 -5.50 3.53
CA GLY A 133 11.27 -6.39 2.96
C GLY A 133 10.83 -7.50 3.91
N ASP A 134 9.51 -7.71 4.00
CA ASP A 134 8.89 -8.80 4.75
C ASP A 134 8.80 -10.08 3.90
N GLY A 135 9.94 -10.71 3.68
CA GLY A 135 10.06 -11.91 2.85
C GLY A 135 9.30 -13.12 3.36
N LEU A 136 8.98 -13.13 4.66
CA LEU A 136 8.20 -14.19 5.32
C LEU A 136 6.77 -13.74 5.70
N ARG A 137 6.23 -12.70 5.04
CA ARG A 137 4.85 -12.27 5.24
C ARG A 137 3.86 -13.40 4.97
N PRO A 138 2.69 -13.45 5.67
CA PRO A 138 1.66 -14.44 5.41
C PRO A 138 0.99 -14.19 4.06
N GLY A 139 0.72 -15.27 3.33
CA GLY A 139 -0.02 -15.27 2.07
C GLY A 139 -1.45 -15.78 2.21
N SER A 140 -1.88 -16.08 3.43
CA SER A 140 -3.25 -16.45 3.78
C SER A 140 -3.55 -16.05 5.22
N LEU A 141 -4.84 -15.95 5.55
CA LEU A 141 -5.25 -15.67 6.94
C LEU A 141 -4.81 -16.76 7.91
N TYR A 142 -4.69 -18.00 7.44
CA TYR A 142 -4.24 -19.14 8.25
C TYR A 142 -2.81 -18.95 8.78
N ASP A 143 -1.96 -18.30 7.99
CA ASP A 143 -0.54 -18.10 8.28
C ASP A 143 -0.27 -16.78 9.05
N ALA A 144 -1.29 -15.97 9.30
CA ALA A 144 -1.15 -14.65 9.91
C ALA A 144 -0.57 -14.72 11.32
N ASN A 145 0.42 -13.85 11.61
CA ASN A 145 1.10 -13.74 12.91
C ASN A 145 1.78 -15.05 13.35
N ASP A 146 2.20 -15.89 12.41
CA ASP A 146 2.91 -17.11 12.74
C ASP A 146 4.36 -16.84 13.24
N GLU A 147 4.99 -17.88 13.72
CA GLU A 147 6.34 -17.80 14.28
C GLU A 147 7.37 -17.25 13.27
N ALA A 148 7.27 -17.63 11.99
CA ALA A 148 8.17 -17.19 10.94
C ALA A 148 8.03 -15.67 10.68
N GLN A 149 6.81 -15.17 10.55
CA GLN A 149 6.53 -13.75 10.35
C GLN A 149 7.08 -12.92 11.52
N ILE A 150 6.82 -13.33 12.76
CA ILE A 150 7.24 -12.58 13.94
C ILE A 150 8.77 -12.65 14.15
N ALA A 151 9.40 -13.77 13.83
CA ALA A 151 10.87 -13.90 13.88
C ALA A 151 11.54 -12.95 12.88
N GLU A 152 11.01 -12.87 11.65
CA GLU A 152 11.47 -11.90 10.66
C GLU A 152 11.25 -10.46 11.15
N LEU A 153 10.08 -10.10 11.65
CA LEU A 153 9.78 -8.75 12.15
C LEU A 153 10.78 -8.29 13.22
N LYS A 154 11.14 -9.16 14.16
CA LYS A 154 12.16 -8.87 15.17
C LYS A 154 13.53 -8.62 14.54
N THR A 155 13.90 -9.41 13.55
CA THR A 155 15.15 -9.20 12.81
C THR A 155 15.12 -7.87 12.05
N LEU A 156 13.99 -7.48 11.43
CA LEU A 156 13.87 -6.18 10.77
C LEU A 156 14.06 -5.02 11.76
N GLY A 157 13.61 -5.18 13.02
CA GLY A 157 13.90 -4.22 14.09
C GLY A 157 15.39 -4.12 14.43
N GLU A 158 16.11 -5.25 14.51
CA GLU A 158 17.56 -5.28 14.71
C GLU A 158 18.31 -4.61 13.54
N LEU A 159 17.91 -4.91 12.31
CA LEU A 159 18.49 -4.32 11.11
C LEU A 159 18.22 -2.81 11.00
N THR A 160 17.08 -2.36 11.50
CA THR A 160 16.74 -0.93 11.59
C THR A 160 17.75 -0.19 12.47
N ASP A 161 18.13 -0.75 13.63
CA ASP A 161 19.14 -0.16 14.49
C ASP A 161 20.51 -0.07 13.80
N ILE A 162 20.86 -1.06 13.01
CA ILE A 162 22.09 -1.04 12.23
C ILE A 162 22.04 0.08 11.19
N ALA A 163 20.97 0.14 10.39
CA ALA A 163 20.80 1.16 9.36
C ALA A 163 20.84 2.58 9.95
N TRP A 164 20.19 2.82 11.07
CA TRP A 164 20.20 4.13 11.75
C TRP A 164 21.59 4.53 12.26
N ARG A 165 22.40 3.57 12.72
CA ARG A 165 23.81 3.86 13.08
C ARG A 165 24.66 4.29 11.88
N HIS A 166 24.25 3.89 10.67
CA HIS A 166 24.83 4.32 9.40
C HIS A 166 24.18 5.56 8.80
N ASP A 167 23.31 6.26 9.55
CA ASP A 167 22.54 7.43 9.09
C ASP A 167 21.64 7.15 7.85
N THR A 168 21.16 5.91 7.70
CA THR A 168 20.33 5.50 6.57
C THR A 168 18.87 5.44 6.98
N GLN A 169 17.99 6.02 6.15
CA GLN A 169 16.56 6.01 6.37
C GLN A 169 15.96 4.62 6.15
N VAL A 170 14.98 4.26 6.99
CA VAL A 170 14.32 2.96 6.96
C VAL A 170 12.81 3.11 6.97
N MET A 171 12.12 2.35 6.14
CA MET A 171 10.76 1.92 6.36
C MET A 171 10.73 0.38 6.39
N ILE A 172 9.79 -0.19 7.13
CA ILE A 172 9.67 -1.64 7.31
C ILE A 172 8.42 -2.11 6.60
N GLU A 173 8.56 -3.12 5.73
CA GLU A 173 7.40 -3.75 5.09
C GLU A 173 6.64 -4.61 6.08
N GLY A 174 5.34 -4.69 5.89
CA GLY A 174 4.41 -5.39 6.75
C GLY A 174 3.47 -6.34 6.01
N PRO A 175 2.62 -7.06 6.75
CA PRO A 175 1.96 -8.27 6.29
C PRO A 175 0.92 -8.03 5.19
N GLY A 176 0.73 -9.06 4.35
CA GLY A 176 -0.25 -9.07 3.26
C GLY A 176 -1.62 -9.60 3.66
N HIS A 177 -1.71 -10.66 4.48
CA HIS A 177 -2.97 -11.31 4.88
C HIS A 177 -3.07 -11.38 6.40
N VAL A 178 -3.99 -10.60 6.99
CA VAL A 178 -4.23 -10.60 8.45
C VAL A 178 -5.71 -10.41 8.70
N PRO A 179 -6.39 -11.32 9.43
CA PRO A 179 -7.78 -11.15 9.80
C PRO A 179 -7.95 -9.95 10.73
N MET A 180 -9.09 -9.26 10.66
CA MET A 180 -9.32 -7.98 11.33
C MET A 180 -8.93 -7.97 12.82
N HIS A 181 -9.22 -9.05 13.55
CA HIS A 181 -8.96 -9.13 14.99
C HIS A 181 -7.48 -9.21 15.37
N LEU A 182 -6.58 -9.55 14.42
CA LEU A 182 -5.13 -9.63 14.64
C LEU A 182 -4.38 -8.37 14.13
N ILE A 183 -5.05 -7.47 13.41
CA ILE A 183 -4.40 -6.29 12.80
C ILE A 183 -3.76 -5.38 13.86
N LYS A 184 -4.49 -5.13 14.97
CA LYS A 184 -3.95 -4.30 16.06
C LYS A 184 -2.72 -4.92 16.71
N GLU A 185 -2.79 -6.22 17.00
CA GLU A 185 -1.65 -6.97 17.55
C GLU A 185 -0.42 -6.89 16.63
N ASN A 186 -0.63 -7.05 15.32
CA ASN A 186 0.45 -6.95 14.33
C ASN A 186 1.11 -5.56 14.36
N MET A 187 0.32 -4.49 14.45
CA MET A 187 0.83 -3.13 14.55
C MET A 187 1.58 -2.91 15.88
N ASP A 188 1.01 -3.36 17.01
CA ASP A 188 1.63 -3.24 18.31
C ASP A 188 3.01 -3.95 18.38
N LEU A 189 3.11 -5.15 17.77
CA LEU A 189 4.38 -5.89 17.65
C LEU A 189 5.42 -5.12 16.83
N GLN A 190 5.01 -4.48 15.74
CA GLN A 190 5.92 -3.66 14.95
C GLN A 190 6.43 -2.45 15.74
N LEU A 191 5.54 -1.73 16.41
CA LEU A 191 5.91 -0.57 17.23
C LEU A 191 6.90 -0.96 18.34
N GLU A 192 6.66 -2.11 18.98
CA GLU A 192 7.52 -2.63 20.06
C GLU A 192 8.90 -3.04 19.53
N HIS A 193 8.94 -3.90 18.51
CA HIS A 193 10.18 -4.50 18.05
C HIS A 193 10.97 -3.61 17.10
N CYS A 194 10.30 -2.75 16.33
CA CYS A 194 10.93 -1.92 15.31
C CYS A 194 11.04 -0.43 15.73
N LYS A 195 10.83 -0.11 17.00
CA LYS A 195 11.09 1.22 17.58
C LYS A 195 10.37 2.35 16.85
N GLU A 196 9.12 2.12 16.49
CA GLU A 196 8.27 3.07 15.77
C GLU A 196 8.83 3.48 14.40
N ALA A 197 9.76 2.72 13.80
CA ALA A 197 10.17 2.93 12.42
C ALA A 197 8.95 2.94 11.49
N PRO A 198 8.90 3.78 10.45
CA PRO A 198 7.76 3.84 9.55
C PRO A 198 7.37 2.45 9.01
N PHE A 199 6.12 2.06 9.23
CA PHE A 199 5.58 0.78 8.78
C PHE A 199 4.89 0.95 7.44
N TYR A 200 5.24 0.10 6.47
CA TYR A 200 4.74 0.05 5.11
C TYR A 200 4.02 -1.27 4.89
N THR A 201 2.69 -1.26 4.80
CA THR A 201 1.90 -2.50 4.82
C THR A 201 1.23 -2.80 3.49
N LEU A 202 1.26 -4.08 3.08
CA LEU A 202 0.53 -4.60 1.93
C LEU A 202 -0.90 -4.98 2.35
N GLY A 203 -1.78 -4.01 2.41
CA GLY A 203 -3.12 -4.19 2.95
C GLY A 203 -3.16 -3.86 4.45
N PRO A 204 -3.48 -4.84 5.28
CA PRO A 204 -3.62 -6.28 5.00
C PRO A 204 -4.98 -6.68 4.42
N LEU A 205 -4.96 -7.77 3.63
CA LEU A 205 -6.17 -8.43 3.15
C LEU A 205 -6.85 -9.14 4.33
N THR A 206 -8.12 -8.83 4.58
CA THR A 206 -8.87 -9.29 5.76
C THR A 206 -9.66 -10.58 5.55
N THR A 207 -9.69 -11.08 4.30
CA THR A 207 -10.30 -12.34 3.92
C THR A 207 -9.70 -12.86 2.62
N ASP A 208 -9.66 -14.18 2.43
CA ASP A 208 -9.07 -14.85 1.26
C ASP A 208 -10.10 -15.29 0.22
N ILE A 209 -11.41 -15.08 0.48
CA ILE A 209 -12.49 -15.66 -0.34
C ILE A 209 -12.92 -14.80 -1.53
N ALA A 210 -12.27 -13.70 -1.79
CA ALA A 210 -12.75 -12.71 -2.73
C ALA A 210 -11.75 -12.39 -3.87
N PRO A 211 -11.25 -13.40 -4.63
CA PRO A 211 -10.41 -13.12 -5.80
C PRO A 211 -11.14 -12.19 -6.79
N GLY A 212 -10.44 -11.20 -7.32
CA GLY A 212 -11.03 -10.14 -8.14
C GLY A 212 -11.56 -8.94 -7.36
N TYR A 213 -11.59 -9.02 -6.02
CA TYR A 213 -11.97 -7.96 -5.10
C TYR A 213 -10.89 -7.69 -4.03
N ASP A 214 -9.67 -8.07 -4.30
CA ASP A 214 -8.54 -7.95 -3.37
C ASP A 214 -8.29 -6.50 -2.94
N HIS A 215 -8.53 -5.52 -3.81
CA HIS A 215 -8.49 -4.09 -3.49
C HIS A 215 -9.51 -3.67 -2.42
N ILE A 216 -10.66 -4.36 -2.33
CA ILE A 216 -11.68 -4.10 -1.29
C ILE A 216 -11.27 -4.76 0.01
N THR A 217 -10.92 -6.06 -0.02
CA THR A 217 -10.56 -6.82 1.19
C THR A 217 -9.34 -6.22 1.87
N SER A 218 -8.37 -5.74 1.10
CA SER A 218 -7.18 -5.10 1.59
C SER A 218 -7.40 -3.65 2.04
N ALA A 219 -8.29 -2.89 1.39
CA ALA A 219 -8.62 -1.53 1.83
C ALA A 219 -9.28 -1.52 3.22
N ILE A 220 -10.05 -2.56 3.58
CA ILE A 220 -10.60 -2.73 4.93
C ILE A 220 -9.46 -2.80 5.96
N GLY A 221 -8.50 -3.68 5.73
CA GLY A 221 -7.35 -3.84 6.61
C GLY A 221 -6.43 -2.63 6.61
N ALA A 222 -6.22 -2.00 5.45
CA ALA A 222 -5.43 -0.78 5.31
C ALA A 222 -6.00 0.37 6.13
N ALA A 223 -7.32 0.57 6.12
CA ALA A 223 -7.96 1.58 6.96
C ALA A 223 -7.75 1.30 8.45
N MET A 224 -7.84 0.03 8.87
CA MET A 224 -7.63 -0.37 10.27
C MET A 224 -6.19 -0.19 10.70
N ILE A 225 -5.23 -0.74 9.95
CA ILE A 225 -3.82 -0.67 10.33
C ILE A 225 -3.28 0.76 10.22
N GLY A 226 -3.78 1.53 9.23
CA GLY A 226 -3.51 2.95 9.10
C GLY A 226 -3.99 3.76 10.31
N TRP A 227 -5.19 3.44 10.83
CA TRP A 227 -5.69 4.02 12.08
C TRP A 227 -4.79 3.69 13.27
N TYR A 228 -4.25 2.47 13.35
CA TYR A 228 -3.39 2.04 14.45
C TYR A 228 -1.95 2.54 14.38
N GLY A 229 -1.48 3.06 13.21
CA GLY A 229 -0.17 3.70 13.16
C GLY A 229 0.67 3.47 11.91
N THR A 230 0.24 2.63 10.97
CA THR A 230 0.97 2.46 9.69
C THR A 230 1.21 3.80 9.01
N ALA A 231 2.44 4.00 8.54
CA ALA A 231 2.87 5.25 7.92
C ALA A 231 2.61 5.28 6.40
N MET A 232 2.70 4.15 5.71
CA MET A 232 2.51 4.04 4.28
C MET A 232 1.74 2.77 3.92
N LEU A 233 0.84 2.87 2.96
CA LEU A 233 0.00 1.77 2.49
C LEU A 233 0.39 1.37 1.06
N CYS A 234 0.73 0.10 0.86
CA CYS A 234 0.89 -0.49 -0.46
C CYS A 234 -0.47 -0.86 -1.03
N TYR A 235 -0.89 -0.22 -2.12
CA TYR A 235 -2.17 -0.54 -2.73
C TYR A 235 -2.16 -1.93 -3.37
N VAL A 236 -3.36 -2.52 -3.42
CA VAL A 236 -3.64 -3.81 -4.04
C VAL A 236 -4.66 -3.59 -5.16
N THR A 237 -4.46 -4.26 -6.29
CA THR A 237 -5.39 -4.19 -7.41
C THR A 237 -6.43 -5.33 -7.35
N PRO A 238 -7.53 -5.23 -8.13
CA PRO A 238 -8.48 -6.35 -8.26
C PRO A 238 -7.83 -7.66 -8.72
N LYS A 239 -6.68 -7.58 -9.40
CA LYS A 239 -6.00 -8.73 -10.02
C LYS A 239 -4.83 -9.28 -9.20
N GLU A 240 -4.67 -8.92 -7.92
CA GLU A 240 -3.49 -9.28 -7.10
C GLU A 240 -3.13 -10.77 -7.16
N HIS A 241 -4.11 -11.65 -7.09
CA HIS A 241 -3.89 -13.10 -7.14
C HIS A 241 -4.25 -13.75 -8.50
N LEU A 242 -4.60 -12.95 -9.51
CA LEU A 242 -5.16 -13.46 -10.77
C LEU A 242 -4.35 -13.13 -12.01
N GLY A 243 -3.66 -12.01 -12.03
CA GLY A 243 -2.92 -11.61 -13.22
C GLY A 243 -2.30 -10.23 -13.17
N LEU A 244 -1.63 -9.86 -14.27
CA LEU A 244 -0.99 -8.55 -14.39
C LEU A 244 -2.06 -7.44 -14.52
N PRO A 245 -2.04 -6.41 -13.68
CA PRO A 245 -3.01 -5.32 -13.74
C PRO A 245 -2.76 -4.41 -14.95
N ASP A 246 -3.84 -3.90 -15.53
CA ASP A 246 -3.80 -2.79 -16.48
C ASP A 246 -3.96 -1.43 -15.76
N LYS A 247 -3.98 -0.33 -16.52
CA LYS A 247 -4.08 1.03 -15.97
C LYS A 247 -5.38 1.31 -15.21
N ASP A 248 -6.47 0.62 -15.58
CA ASP A 248 -7.78 0.81 -14.95
C ASP A 248 -7.85 0.02 -13.63
N ASP A 249 -7.26 -1.16 -13.58
CA ASP A 249 -7.06 -1.92 -12.33
C ASP A 249 -6.17 -1.15 -11.34
N VAL A 250 -5.11 -0.50 -11.84
CA VAL A 250 -4.23 0.37 -11.03
C VAL A 250 -5.02 1.56 -10.47
N LYS A 251 -5.86 2.20 -11.28
CA LYS A 251 -6.75 3.29 -10.82
C LYS A 251 -7.68 2.80 -9.71
N GLU A 252 -8.32 1.65 -9.92
CA GLU A 252 -9.25 1.06 -8.94
C GLU A 252 -8.56 0.81 -7.60
N GLY A 253 -7.38 0.17 -7.62
CA GLY A 253 -6.58 -0.09 -6.42
C GLY A 253 -6.17 1.20 -5.69
N ILE A 254 -5.64 2.18 -6.41
CA ILE A 254 -5.22 3.46 -5.81
C ILE A 254 -6.43 4.18 -5.18
N MET A 255 -7.58 4.21 -5.84
CA MET A 255 -8.78 4.86 -5.31
C MET A 255 -9.27 4.16 -4.03
N ALA A 256 -9.28 2.82 -3.98
CA ALA A 256 -9.62 2.07 -2.79
C ALA A 256 -8.71 2.44 -1.62
N TYR A 257 -7.41 2.56 -1.87
CA TYR A 257 -6.43 2.90 -0.83
C TYR A 257 -6.44 4.36 -0.42
N LYS A 258 -6.76 5.30 -1.32
CA LYS A 258 -7.00 6.70 -0.93
C LYS A 258 -8.22 6.84 -0.02
N VAL A 259 -9.26 6.04 -0.26
CA VAL A 259 -10.43 5.98 0.64
C VAL A 259 -10.01 5.40 2.00
N ALA A 260 -9.25 4.31 2.02
CA ALA A 260 -8.76 3.67 3.25
C ALA A 260 -7.87 4.61 4.07
N ALA A 261 -6.90 5.28 3.43
CA ALA A 261 -5.99 6.22 4.07
C ALA A 261 -6.76 7.42 4.66
N HIS A 262 -7.70 7.99 3.90
CA HIS A 262 -8.52 9.11 4.38
C HIS A 262 -9.40 8.72 5.57
N ALA A 263 -10.00 7.52 5.52
CA ALA A 263 -10.77 6.99 6.66
C ALA A 263 -9.91 6.81 7.92
N ALA A 264 -8.65 6.36 7.75
CA ALA A 264 -7.69 6.25 8.84
C ALA A 264 -7.32 7.63 9.41
N ASP A 265 -7.11 8.64 8.57
CA ASP A 265 -6.80 10.01 8.98
C ASP A 265 -7.96 10.64 9.79
N LEU A 266 -9.20 10.42 9.36
CA LEU A 266 -10.40 10.81 10.13
C LEU A 266 -10.41 10.13 11.51
N ALA A 267 -10.16 8.82 11.57
CA ALA A 267 -10.18 8.05 12.81
C ALA A 267 -9.05 8.45 13.77
N LYS A 268 -7.87 8.84 13.24
CA LYS A 268 -6.76 9.39 14.03
C LYS A 268 -7.02 10.82 14.53
N GLY A 269 -8.03 11.49 14.01
CA GLY A 269 -8.25 12.92 14.29
C GLY A 269 -7.21 13.83 13.63
N HIS A 270 -6.68 13.44 12.46
CA HIS A 270 -5.67 14.24 11.77
C HIS A 270 -6.21 15.64 11.47
N PRO A 271 -5.46 16.71 11.82
CA PRO A 271 -5.91 18.09 11.63
C PRO A 271 -6.33 18.37 10.18
N GLY A 272 -7.57 18.83 10.00
CA GLY A 272 -8.10 19.20 8.69
C GLY A 272 -8.70 18.06 7.86
N ALA A 273 -8.56 16.79 8.24
CA ALA A 273 -9.12 15.66 7.49
C ALA A 273 -10.64 15.83 7.23
N GLN A 274 -11.40 16.22 8.25
CA GLN A 274 -12.85 16.40 8.20
C GLN A 274 -13.33 17.57 7.30
N ILE A 275 -12.47 18.52 6.98
CA ILE A 275 -12.86 19.75 6.26
C ILE A 275 -13.44 19.42 4.88
N ARG A 276 -12.77 18.54 4.15
CA ARG A 276 -13.20 18.15 2.79
C ARG A 276 -14.51 17.37 2.82
N ASP A 277 -14.69 16.46 3.78
CA ASP A 277 -15.94 15.70 3.97
C ASP A 277 -17.12 16.62 4.27
N ASN A 278 -16.92 17.60 5.16
CA ASN A 278 -17.95 18.57 5.49
C ASN A 278 -18.32 19.43 4.27
N ALA A 279 -17.33 19.91 3.51
CA ALA A 279 -17.57 20.69 2.31
C ALA A 279 -18.33 19.90 1.24
N LEU A 280 -17.94 18.64 1.00
CA LEU A 280 -18.60 17.74 0.06
C LEU A 280 -20.03 17.43 0.52
N SER A 281 -20.22 17.11 1.79
CA SER A 281 -21.54 16.82 2.35
C SER A 281 -22.50 18.03 2.24
N LYS A 282 -21.98 19.25 2.46
CA LYS A 282 -22.72 20.48 2.25
C LYS A 282 -23.09 20.68 0.78
N ALA A 283 -22.13 20.51 -0.14
CA ALA A 283 -22.37 20.59 -1.58
C ALA A 283 -23.45 19.59 -2.04
N ARG A 284 -23.40 18.35 -1.50
CA ARG A 284 -24.38 17.30 -1.76
C ARG A 284 -25.79 17.69 -1.26
N PHE A 285 -25.89 18.20 -0.06
CA PHE A 285 -27.18 18.64 0.50
C PHE A 285 -27.79 19.78 -0.29
N GLU A 286 -26.97 20.72 -0.78
CA GLU A 286 -27.39 21.91 -1.55
C GLU A 286 -27.56 21.62 -3.06
N PHE A 287 -27.39 20.37 -3.50
CA PHE A 287 -27.43 19.96 -4.92
C PHE A 287 -26.42 20.70 -5.81
N ARG A 288 -25.30 21.12 -5.27
CA ARG A 288 -24.20 21.73 -6.03
C ARG A 288 -23.32 20.61 -6.62
N TRP A 289 -23.82 20.02 -7.73
CA TRP A 289 -23.25 18.81 -8.31
C TRP A 289 -21.77 18.95 -8.73
N GLU A 290 -21.43 20.03 -9.43
CA GLU A 290 -20.03 20.25 -9.85
C GLU A 290 -19.08 20.39 -8.65
N ASP A 291 -19.50 21.05 -7.58
CA ASP A 291 -18.71 21.15 -6.34
C ASP A 291 -18.57 19.75 -5.69
N GLN A 292 -19.66 18.97 -5.66
CA GLN A 292 -19.63 17.61 -5.14
C GLN A 292 -18.65 16.73 -5.92
N PHE A 293 -18.64 16.81 -7.25
CA PHE A 293 -17.71 16.04 -8.07
C PHE A 293 -16.27 16.47 -7.83
N ASN A 294 -16.01 17.78 -7.88
CA ASN A 294 -14.65 18.34 -7.71
C ASN A 294 -14.05 18.13 -6.32
N LEU A 295 -14.89 18.04 -5.29
CA LEU A 295 -14.48 17.68 -3.93
C LEU A 295 -14.26 16.16 -3.76
N GLY A 296 -14.76 15.33 -4.67
CA GLY A 296 -14.58 13.88 -4.65
C GLY A 296 -13.15 13.45 -5.02
N LEU A 297 -12.79 12.24 -4.64
CA LEU A 297 -11.48 11.65 -5.00
C LEU A 297 -11.38 11.34 -6.50
N ASP A 298 -12.48 10.97 -7.15
CA ASP A 298 -12.59 10.69 -8.59
C ASP A 298 -13.75 11.47 -9.20
N PRO A 299 -13.52 12.74 -9.57
CA PRO A 299 -14.55 13.60 -10.16
C PRO A 299 -15.13 13.04 -11.47
N GLU A 300 -14.29 12.42 -12.29
CA GLU A 300 -14.71 11.86 -13.59
C GLU A 300 -15.74 10.74 -13.41
N LYS A 301 -15.45 9.79 -12.52
CA LYS A 301 -16.35 8.66 -12.20
C LYS A 301 -17.64 9.14 -11.55
N ALA A 302 -17.53 10.08 -10.62
CA ALA A 302 -18.71 10.65 -9.94
C ALA A 302 -19.67 11.35 -10.92
N LYS A 303 -19.14 12.16 -11.83
CA LYS A 303 -19.90 12.83 -12.87
C LYS A 303 -20.52 11.84 -13.84
N GLN A 304 -19.74 10.87 -14.32
CA GLN A 304 -20.22 9.82 -15.21
C GLN A 304 -21.44 9.11 -14.61
N PHE A 305 -21.37 8.63 -13.38
CA PHE A 305 -22.45 7.89 -12.73
C PHE A 305 -23.70 8.75 -12.50
N HIS A 306 -23.51 10.03 -12.19
CA HIS A 306 -24.63 10.96 -12.08
C HIS A 306 -25.32 11.18 -13.42
N ASP A 307 -24.56 11.39 -14.49
CA ASP A 307 -25.08 11.76 -15.81
C ASP A 307 -25.66 10.58 -16.59
N GLU A 308 -25.20 9.35 -16.37
CA GLU A 308 -25.68 8.14 -17.07
C GLU A 308 -27.21 7.97 -17.02
N THR A 309 -27.81 8.30 -15.91
CA THR A 309 -29.25 8.11 -15.64
C THR A 309 -30.07 9.40 -15.74
N LEU A 310 -29.43 10.51 -16.07
CA LEU A 310 -30.05 11.83 -16.28
C LEU A 310 -29.66 12.39 -17.67
N PRO A 311 -30.17 11.80 -18.77
CA PRO A 311 -29.68 12.08 -20.12
C PRO A 311 -30.03 13.49 -20.64
N GLN A 312 -30.98 14.19 -20.02
CA GLN A 312 -31.33 15.57 -20.41
C GLN A 312 -30.47 16.58 -19.66
N GLU A 313 -29.93 17.57 -20.37
CA GLU A 313 -29.03 18.58 -19.77
C GLU A 313 -29.68 19.31 -18.57
N GLY A 314 -30.97 19.67 -18.68
CA GLY A 314 -31.70 20.30 -17.57
C GLY A 314 -31.88 19.41 -16.33
N ALA A 315 -31.87 18.08 -16.50
CA ALA A 315 -31.99 17.12 -15.40
C ALA A 315 -30.70 16.98 -14.62
N LYS A 316 -29.53 17.24 -15.25
CA LYS A 316 -28.21 17.19 -14.60
C LYS A 316 -28.01 18.24 -13.51
N LEU A 317 -28.81 19.31 -13.54
CA LEU A 317 -28.84 20.40 -12.55
C LEU A 317 -30.00 20.29 -11.56
N ALA A 318 -30.75 19.17 -11.60
CA ALA A 318 -31.95 19.01 -10.77
C ALA A 318 -31.61 18.87 -9.28
N HIS A 319 -32.57 19.29 -8.43
CA HIS A 319 -32.48 19.13 -6.97
C HIS A 319 -32.90 17.73 -6.52
N PHE A 320 -32.45 16.71 -7.23
CA PHE A 320 -32.58 15.28 -6.93
C PHE A 320 -31.63 14.50 -7.82
N CYS A 321 -31.31 13.26 -7.43
CA CYS A 321 -30.61 12.31 -8.31
C CYS A 321 -31.58 11.20 -8.76
N SER A 322 -31.19 10.41 -9.76
CA SER A 322 -31.99 9.31 -10.29
C SER A 322 -32.28 8.21 -9.25
N MET A 323 -31.50 8.09 -8.19
CA MET A 323 -31.71 7.09 -7.12
C MET A 323 -33.07 7.27 -6.42
N CYS A 324 -33.41 8.50 -6.05
CA CYS A 324 -34.66 8.80 -5.35
C CYS A 324 -35.75 9.41 -6.27
N GLY A 325 -35.32 10.06 -7.35
CA GLY A 325 -36.23 10.84 -8.20
C GLY A 325 -36.79 12.11 -7.53
N PRO A 326 -37.67 12.85 -8.24
CA PRO A 326 -38.08 14.19 -7.81
C PRO A 326 -38.99 14.22 -6.57
N HIS A 327 -39.68 13.13 -6.27
CA HIS A 327 -40.68 13.08 -5.21
C HIS A 327 -40.21 12.43 -3.91
N PHE A 328 -39.09 11.69 -3.94
CA PHE A 328 -38.65 10.89 -2.81
C PHE A 328 -37.25 11.27 -2.31
N CYS A 329 -36.66 12.35 -2.81
CA CYS A 329 -35.36 12.79 -2.36
C CYS A 329 -35.43 13.35 -0.93
N SER A 330 -34.90 12.63 0.03
CA SER A 330 -34.92 13.00 1.44
C SER A 330 -34.23 14.34 1.72
N MET A 331 -33.17 14.68 0.99
CA MET A 331 -32.51 15.98 1.13
C MET A 331 -33.39 17.12 0.66
N LYS A 332 -34.12 16.93 -0.44
CA LYS A 332 -35.12 17.94 -0.92
C LYS A 332 -36.25 18.10 0.09
N ILE A 333 -36.81 16.99 0.58
CA ILE A 333 -37.87 17.01 1.61
C ILE A 333 -37.35 17.69 2.89
N SER A 334 -36.12 17.44 3.28
CA SER A 334 -35.51 18.09 4.47
C SER A 334 -35.34 19.60 4.29
N GLN A 335 -35.02 20.05 3.06
CA GLN A 335 -35.00 21.49 2.76
C GLN A 335 -36.39 22.08 2.87
N ASP A 336 -37.39 21.41 2.29
CA ASP A 336 -38.77 21.87 2.37
C ASP A 336 -39.27 21.96 3.83
N VAL A 337 -38.86 21.04 4.69
CA VAL A 337 -39.13 21.07 6.15
C VAL A 337 -38.50 22.30 6.81
N ARG A 338 -37.22 22.59 6.51
CA ARG A 338 -36.54 23.78 7.03
C ARG A 338 -37.18 25.07 6.58
N ASP A 339 -37.52 25.15 5.30
CA ASP A 339 -38.24 26.32 4.73
C ASP A 339 -39.61 26.52 5.38
N TYR A 340 -40.33 25.42 5.64
CA TYR A 340 -41.58 25.46 6.36
C TYR A 340 -41.43 25.94 7.81
N ALA A 341 -40.46 25.40 8.56
CA ALA A 341 -40.15 25.81 9.93
C ALA A 341 -39.81 27.31 10.00
N ALA A 342 -38.91 27.78 9.12
CA ALA A 342 -38.58 29.19 9.00
C ALA A 342 -39.77 30.08 8.70
N SER A 343 -40.73 29.62 7.87
CA SER A 343 -41.97 30.35 7.54
C SER A 343 -42.93 30.47 8.73
N LYS A 344 -42.72 29.67 9.79
CA LYS A 344 -43.55 29.63 11.00
C LYS A 344 -42.88 30.23 12.22
N ASP A 345 -41.71 30.84 12.07
CA ASP A 345 -40.86 31.32 13.19
C ASP A 345 -40.62 30.25 14.27
N ILE A 346 -40.54 28.96 13.86
CA ILE A 346 -40.17 27.85 14.76
C ILE A 346 -38.65 27.86 14.85
N ASP A 347 -38.14 28.07 16.07
CA ASP A 347 -36.70 28.12 16.34
C ASP A 347 -36.09 26.71 16.37
N ASP A 348 -34.76 26.56 16.07
CA ASP A 348 -34.03 25.28 16.08
C ASP A 348 -34.08 24.56 17.45
N ALA A 349 -34.62 25.19 18.48
CA ALA A 349 -34.68 24.70 19.86
C ALA A 349 -36.07 24.10 20.25
N ASP A 350 -37.07 24.22 19.42
CA ASP A 350 -38.44 23.67 19.61
C ASP A 350 -38.69 22.46 18.65
#